data_fd3dac89d80c043da7ff1f3b38aa5f85
#
_entry.id   fd3dac89d80c043da7ff1f3b38aa5f85
#
_cell.length_a   1.000
_cell.length_b   1.000
_cell.length_c   1.000
_cell.angle_alpha   90.00
_cell.angle_beta   90.00
_cell.angle_gamma   90.00
#
_symmetry.space_group_name_H-M   'P 1'
#
loop_
_entity.id
_entity.type
_entity.pdbx_description
1 polymer ?
#
loop_
_entity_poly.entity_id
_entity_poly.type
_entity_poly.pdbx_seq_one_letter_code
_entity_poly.pdbx_strand_id
1 'polypeptide(L)'
;YKEVPGIQFTIMSTYNFLSMTSYIPFLKDVLDIKLEYHRWDDHRTPMLLDIPYLRFPNHQAIFIMEPEQLQMIYDQVTFMYQNLEYKNWYGSANRGFFEHEADKLKRIYNIAKDNVVTEVTENNRRNFVKFVDEHDKRRGTNFLATFPEYGEVYYKWKNM
;
A
#
# COMPACT_ATOMS: atom_id res chain seq x y z
N TYR A 1 -10.99 18.63 -12.76
CA TYR A 1 -9.70 19.23 -12.39
C TYR A 1 -9.19 20.23 -13.46
N LYS A 2 -9.26 19.87 -14.76
CA LYS A 2 -8.87 20.78 -15.86
C LYS A 2 -9.76 22.05 -15.91
N GLU A 3 -10.97 21.97 -15.43
CA GLU A 3 -11.97 23.05 -15.46
C GLU A 3 -11.92 23.96 -14.22
N VAL A 4 -11.31 23.50 -13.12
CA VAL A 4 -11.24 24.25 -11.87
C VAL A 4 -9.76 24.42 -11.45
N PRO A 5 -9.15 25.57 -11.77
CA PRO A 5 -7.75 25.81 -11.41
C PRO A 5 -7.57 25.96 -9.90
N GLY A 6 -6.47 25.45 -9.40
CA GLY A 6 -6.08 25.60 -7.99
C GLY A 6 -6.60 24.52 -7.03
N ILE A 7 -7.30 23.49 -7.52
CA ILE A 7 -7.66 22.33 -6.71
C ILE A 7 -6.45 21.40 -6.58
N GLN A 8 -6.18 20.97 -5.36
CA GLN A 8 -5.24 19.90 -5.05
C GLN A 8 -6.03 18.68 -4.56
N PHE A 9 -5.70 17.51 -5.11
CA PHE A 9 -6.25 16.22 -4.67
C PHE A 9 -5.25 15.48 -3.78
N THR A 10 -5.75 14.82 -2.76
CA THR A 10 -4.97 13.86 -1.99
C THR A 10 -5.64 12.49 -2.08
N ILE A 11 -4.94 11.52 -2.64
CA ILE A 11 -5.33 10.12 -2.54
C ILE A 11 -4.81 9.61 -1.20
N MET A 12 -5.71 9.22 -0.32
CA MET A 12 -5.37 8.60 0.96
C MET A 12 -5.56 7.09 0.85
N SER A 13 -4.46 6.33 0.85
CA SER A 13 -4.47 4.88 0.74
C SER A 13 -3.96 4.25 2.02
N THR A 14 -4.88 3.74 2.85
CA THR A 14 -4.50 3.07 4.10
C THR A 14 -3.87 1.71 3.82
N TYR A 15 -2.56 1.62 4.04
CA TYR A 15 -1.80 0.41 3.84
C TYR A 15 -2.12 -0.63 4.92
N ASN A 16 -2.46 -1.84 4.52
CA ASN A 16 -2.82 -2.95 5.40
C ASN A 16 -2.36 -4.29 4.80
N PHE A 17 -2.56 -5.38 5.53
CA PHE A 17 -2.14 -6.71 5.07
C PHE A 17 -2.73 -7.08 3.70
N LEU A 18 -4.02 -6.82 3.46
CA LEU A 18 -4.70 -7.18 2.21
C LEU A 18 -4.30 -6.29 1.01
N SER A 19 -3.79 -5.08 1.26
CA SER A 19 -3.38 -4.19 0.17
C SER A 19 -2.00 -4.53 -0.40
N MET A 20 -1.19 -5.35 0.30
CA MET A 20 0.20 -5.61 -0.08
C MET A 20 0.37 -6.15 -1.51
N THR A 21 -0.43 -7.13 -1.89
CA THR A 21 -0.28 -7.84 -3.17
C THR A 21 -0.67 -6.99 -4.37
N SER A 22 -1.62 -6.05 -4.19
CA SER A 22 -2.14 -5.17 -5.24
C SER A 22 -1.51 -3.77 -5.24
N TYR A 23 -0.53 -3.51 -4.36
CA TYR A 23 -0.04 -2.14 -4.17
C TYR A 23 0.83 -1.64 -5.33
N ILE A 24 1.62 -2.50 -6.00
CA ILE A 24 2.38 -2.10 -7.21
C ILE A 24 1.46 -1.66 -8.35
N PRO A 25 0.42 -2.42 -8.75
CA PRO A 25 -0.58 -1.95 -9.71
C PRO A 25 -1.19 -0.60 -9.31
N PHE A 26 -1.63 -0.45 -8.06
CA PHE A 26 -2.16 0.81 -7.55
C PHE A 26 -1.15 1.98 -7.67
N LEU A 27 0.12 1.77 -7.32
CA LEU A 27 1.15 2.80 -7.46
C LEU A 27 1.39 3.19 -8.92
N LYS A 28 1.28 2.25 -9.86
CA LYS A 28 1.37 2.53 -11.30
C LYS A 28 0.22 3.41 -11.76
N ASP A 29 -1.01 3.08 -11.37
CA ASP A 29 -2.19 3.89 -11.71
C ASP A 29 -2.07 5.32 -11.15
N VAL A 30 -1.58 5.46 -9.90
CA VAL A 30 -1.32 6.77 -9.28
C VAL A 30 -0.25 7.52 -10.04
N LEU A 31 0.83 6.85 -10.46
CA LEU A 31 1.90 7.46 -11.24
C LEU A 31 1.38 7.96 -12.59
N ASP A 32 0.59 7.16 -13.29
CA ASP A 32 0.01 7.51 -14.59
C ASP A 32 -0.89 8.75 -14.46
N ILE A 33 -1.71 8.82 -13.42
CA ILE A 33 -2.53 10.00 -13.13
C ILE A 33 -1.64 11.22 -12.84
N LYS A 34 -0.58 11.07 -12.04
CA LYS A 34 0.38 12.16 -11.77
C LYS A 34 1.03 12.66 -13.06
N LEU A 35 1.38 11.75 -13.97
CA LEU A 35 1.98 12.10 -15.27
C LEU A 35 0.98 12.79 -16.19
N GLU A 36 -0.26 12.33 -16.24
CA GLU A 36 -1.30 12.89 -17.11
C GLU A 36 -1.76 14.30 -16.69
N TYR A 37 -1.92 14.52 -15.39
CA TYR A 37 -2.52 15.76 -14.86
C TYR A 37 -1.51 16.78 -14.35
N HIS A 38 -0.24 16.64 -14.66
CA HIS A 38 0.76 17.64 -14.34
C HIS A 38 0.54 18.94 -15.12
N ARG A 39 0.67 20.09 -14.45
CA ARG A 39 0.68 21.41 -15.08
C ARG A 39 2.09 21.99 -15.06
N TRP A 40 2.55 22.41 -16.23
CA TRP A 40 3.87 22.99 -16.41
C TRP A 40 4.01 24.41 -15.85
N ASP A 41 2.90 25.12 -15.82
CA ASP A 41 2.76 26.55 -15.53
C ASP A 41 2.35 26.85 -14.08
N ASP A 42 1.98 25.85 -13.32
CA ASP A 42 1.64 25.99 -11.91
C ASP A 42 2.64 25.19 -11.06
N HIS A 43 3.41 25.86 -10.22
CA HIS A 43 4.33 25.24 -9.27
C HIS A 43 3.62 24.39 -8.21
N ARG A 44 2.31 24.26 -8.29
CA ARG A 44 1.49 23.45 -7.38
C ARG A 44 1.37 22.03 -7.89
N THR A 45 1.60 21.10 -6.99
CA THR A 45 1.34 19.69 -7.25
C THR A 45 -0.15 19.43 -7.20
N PRO A 46 -0.75 18.99 -8.30
CA PRO A 46 -2.19 18.78 -8.34
C PRO A 46 -2.63 17.57 -7.54
N MET A 47 -1.74 16.61 -7.32
CA MET A 47 -2.09 15.36 -6.65
C MET A 47 -1.01 14.89 -5.70
N LEU A 48 -1.43 14.59 -4.48
CA LEU A 48 -0.61 13.98 -3.44
C LEU A 48 -1.10 12.56 -3.15
N LEU A 49 -0.15 11.68 -2.81
CA LEU A 49 -0.43 10.36 -2.27
C LEU A 49 -0.09 10.34 -0.78
N ASP A 50 -1.08 10.08 0.07
CA ASP A 50 -0.88 9.84 1.49
C ASP A 50 -1.03 8.35 1.79
N ILE A 51 -0.04 7.77 2.50
CA ILE A 51 0.04 6.34 2.79
C ILE A 51 0.06 6.14 4.31
N PRO A 52 -1.06 6.32 5.01
CA PRO A 52 -1.18 5.86 6.38
C PRO A 52 -1.19 4.34 6.42
N TYR A 53 -0.79 3.73 7.54
CA TYR A 53 -0.91 2.29 7.73
C TYR A 53 -1.93 1.94 8.80
N LEU A 54 -2.60 0.81 8.59
CA LEU A 54 -3.62 0.30 9.51
C LEU A 54 -2.96 -0.21 10.79
N ARG A 55 -3.35 0.34 11.94
CA ARG A 55 -2.89 -0.11 13.26
C ARG A 55 -3.91 -0.99 13.94
N PHE A 56 -5.19 -0.73 13.69
CA PHE A 56 -6.30 -1.45 14.27
C PHE A 56 -7.42 -1.62 13.24
N PRO A 57 -8.04 -2.82 13.17
CA PRO A 57 -7.85 -3.98 14.04
C PRO A 57 -6.54 -4.73 13.72
N ASN A 58 -5.89 -5.27 14.76
CA ASN A 58 -4.56 -5.89 14.66
C ASN A 58 -4.48 -7.05 13.65
N HIS A 59 -5.56 -7.80 13.50
CA HIS A 59 -5.65 -8.93 12.56
C HIS A 59 -5.74 -8.51 11.09
N GLN A 60 -5.78 -7.23 10.77
CA GLN A 60 -5.70 -6.71 9.40
C GLN A 60 -4.46 -5.83 9.19
N ALA A 61 -3.71 -5.58 10.27
CA ALA A 61 -2.51 -4.77 10.21
C ALA A 61 -1.37 -5.52 9.50
N ILE A 62 -0.41 -4.76 8.98
CA ILE A 62 0.77 -5.31 8.30
C ILE A 62 1.58 -6.28 9.16
N PHE A 63 1.47 -6.19 10.48
CA PHE A 63 2.24 -6.98 11.43
C PHE A 63 1.91 -8.49 11.43
N ILE A 64 0.81 -8.91 10.81
CA ILE A 64 0.47 -10.35 10.67
C ILE A 64 1.16 -11.02 9.50
N MET A 65 1.82 -10.27 8.62
CA MET A 65 2.48 -10.81 7.42
C MET A 65 3.50 -11.90 7.77
N GLU A 66 3.78 -12.76 6.82
CA GLU A 66 4.90 -13.70 6.91
C GLU A 66 6.21 -12.97 6.56
N PRO A 67 7.35 -13.40 7.14
CA PRO A 67 8.64 -12.76 6.86
C PRO A 67 9.01 -12.72 5.38
N GLU A 68 8.60 -13.74 4.62
CA GLU A 68 8.85 -13.85 3.18
C GLU A 68 8.13 -12.76 2.37
N GLN A 69 7.04 -12.22 2.91
CA GLN A 69 6.26 -11.15 2.27
C GLN A 69 6.92 -9.76 2.39
N LEU A 70 7.97 -9.63 3.22
CA LEU A 70 8.69 -8.35 3.39
C LEU A 70 9.29 -7.83 2.07
N GLN A 71 9.71 -8.75 1.20
CA GLN A 71 10.26 -8.41 -0.11
C GLN A 71 9.24 -7.63 -0.96
N MET A 72 7.95 -7.96 -0.87
CA MET A 72 6.90 -7.23 -1.60
C MET A 72 6.87 -5.74 -1.22
N ILE A 73 7.00 -5.43 0.08
CA ILE A 73 7.02 -4.04 0.53
C ILE A 73 8.29 -3.34 0.06
N TYR A 74 9.43 -4.03 0.10
CA TYR A 74 10.69 -3.50 -0.40
C TYR A 74 10.63 -3.15 -1.89
N ASP A 75 10.02 -4.03 -2.71
CA ASP A 75 9.85 -3.80 -4.14
C ASP A 75 8.95 -2.58 -4.41
N GLN A 76 7.92 -2.38 -3.61
CA GLN A 76 7.03 -1.22 -3.68
C GLN A 76 7.77 0.08 -3.32
N VAL A 77 8.58 0.06 -2.26
CA VAL A 77 9.44 1.18 -1.88
C VAL A 77 10.41 1.51 -3.00
N THR A 78 11.06 0.48 -3.54
CA THR A 78 12.01 0.61 -4.66
C THR A 78 11.33 1.22 -5.88
N PHE A 79 10.12 0.75 -6.22
CA PHE A 79 9.34 1.32 -7.32
C PHE A 79 9.08 2.81 -7.13
N MET A 80 8.68 3.25 -5.94
CA MET A 80 8.45 4.68 -5.68
C MET A 80 9.74 5.50 -5.81
N TYR A 81 10.86 5.02 -5.26
CA TYR A 81 12.14 5.74 -5.36
C TYR A 81 12.69 5.78 -6.78
N GLN A 82 12.45 4.77 -7.60
CA GLN A 82 12.81 4.77 -9.03
C GLN A 82 11.96 5.73 -9.87
N ASN A 83 10.79 6.11 -9.37
CA ASN A 83 9.84 6.99 -10.04
C ASN A 83 9.61 8.30 -9.26
N LEU A 84 10.65 8.82 -8.60
CA LEU A 84 10.56 10.11 -7.92
C LEU A 84 10.44 11.26 -8.92
N GLU A 85 9.79 12.34 -8.48
CA GLU A 85 9.82 13.62 -9.18
C GLU A 85 11.26 14.15 -9.17
N TYR A 86 11.76 14.45 -10.35
CA TYR A 86 13.10 14.98 -10.55
C TYR A 86 13.04 16.30 -11.31
N LYS A 87 13.62 17.36 -10.75
CA LYS A 87 13.83 18.64 -11.45
C LYS A 87 15.29 18.73 -11.84
N ASN A 88 15.55 18.75 -13.14
CA ASN A 88 16.90 19.04 -13.60
C ASN A 88 17.16 20.54 -13.62
N TRP A 89 18.46 20.93 -13.76
CA TRP A 89 18.92 22.32 -13.84
C TRP A 89 18.26 23.13 -14.96
N TYR A 90 17.76 22.48 -16.00
CA TYR A 90 17.11 23.12 -17.16
C TYR A 90 15.59 23.24 -17.00
N GLY A 91 15.04 22.98 -15.83
CA GLY A 91 13.61 23.10 -15.55
C GLY A 91 12.75 21.97 -16.14
N SER A 92 13.34 20.97 -16.83
CA SER A 92 12.60 19.78 -17.17
C SER A 92 12.38 18.95 -15.90
N ALA A 93 11.12 18.76 -15.54
CA ALA A 93 10.74 17.92 -14.41
C ALA A 93 10.45 16.50 -14.92
N ASN A 94 11.13 15.51 -14.39
CA ASN A 94 10.63 14.16 -14.43
C ASN A 94 9.53 14.08 -13.36
N ARG A 95 8.37 13.64 -13.76
CA ARG A 95 7.15 13.71 -12.95
C ARG A 95 6.96 12.38 -12.27
N GLY A 96 6.77 12.38 -10.98
CA GLY A 96 6.62 11.13 -10.26
C GLY A 96 6.13 11.35 -8.84
N PHE A 97 6.52 10.46 -7.99
CA PHE A 97 6.25 10.56 -6.57
C PHE A 97 7.16 11.62 -5.93
N PHE A 98 6.67 12.27 -4.89
CA PHE A 98 7.53 13.07 -4.03
C PHE A 98 8.32 12.15 -3.09
N GLU A 99 9.51 12.59 -2.73
CA GLU A 99 10.35 11.86 -1.78
C GLU A 99 9.61 11.58 -0.46
N HIS A 100 8.87 12.55 0.06
CA HIS A 100 8.09 12.37 1.29
C HIS A 100 6.94 11.36 1.16
N GLU A 101 6.40 11.12 -0.05
CA GLU A 101 5.43 10.06 -0.30
C GLU A 101 6.11 8.68 -0.25
N ALA A 102 7.27 8.54 -0.89
CA ALA A 102 8.08 7.33 -0.84
C ALA A 102 8.58 7.02 0.59
N ASP A 103 8.98 8.05 1.35
CA ASP A 103 9.40 7.92 2.75
C ASP A 103 8.29 7.36 3.66
N LYS A 104 7.03 7.66 3.37
CA LYS A 104 5.91 7.06 4.12
C LYS A 104 5.86 5.55 3.95
N LEU A 105 6.02 5.07 2.71
CA LEU A 105 6.03 3.63 2.45
C LEU A 105 7.32 2.97 2.99
N LYS A 106 8.47 3.64 2.87
CA LYS A 106 9.73 3.20 3.49
C LYS A 106 9.62 3.07 5.01
N ARG A 107 8.90 3.98 5.66
CA ARG A 107 8.62 3.86 7.10
C ARG A 107 7.82 2.61 7.42
N ILE A 108 6.82 2.28 6.60
CA ILE A 108 6.03 1.05 6.76
C ILE A 108 6.93 -0.18 6.60
N TYR A 109 7.80 -0.19 5.59
CA TYR A 109 8.80 -1.24 5.40
C TYR A 109 9.69 -1.43 6.64
N ASN A 110 10.23 -0.34 7.18
CA ASN A 110 11.10 -0.41 8.36
C ASN A 110 10.35 -0.98 9.58
N ILE A 111 9.12 -0.52 9.82
CA ILE A 111 8.28 -1.05 10.90
C ILE A 111 7.99 -2.55 10.69
N ALA A 112 7.69 -2.96 9.46
CA ALA A 112 7.44 -4.36 9.14
C ALA A 112 8.70 -5.22 9.28
N LYS A 113 9.86 -4.72 8.86
CA LYS A 113 11.17 -5.38 8.98
C LYS A 113 11.57 -5.60 10.44
N ASP A 114 11.30 -4.64 11.30
CA ASP A 114 11.65 -4.72 12.72
C ASP A 114 10.62 -5.51 13.54
N ASN A 115 9.53 -5.97 12.90
CA ASN A 115 8.50 -6.74 13.57
C ASN A 115 8.96 -8.16 13.84
N VAL A 116 8.92 -8.55 15.11
CA VAL A 116 9.24 -9.92 15.56
C VAL A 116 7.95 -10.72 15.67
N VAL A 117 7.94 -11.92 15.08
CA VAL A 117 6.81 -12.84 15.22
C VAL A 117 6.73 -13.33 16.66
N THR A 118 5.60 -13.09 17.30
CA THR A 118 5.32 -13.45 18.68
C THR A 118 4.02 -14.25 18.76
N GLU A 119 3.71 -14.79 19.94
CA GLU A 119 2.40 -15.44 20.19
C GLU A 119 1.23 -14.48 19.90
N VAL A 120 1.40 -13.18 20.15
CA VAL A 120 0.40 -12.16 19.78
C VAL A 120 0.21 -12.08 18.27
N THR A 121 1.29 -12.16 17.50
CA THR A 121 1.24 -12.20 16.03
C THR A 121 0.47 -13.42 15.55
N GLU A 122 0.78 -14.59 16.06
CA GLU A 122 0.09 -15.85 15.71
C GLU A 122 -1.39 -15.81 16.09
N ASN A 123 -1.74 -15.24 17.24
CA ASN A 123 -3.13 -15.06 17.62
C ASN A 123 -3.86 -14.10 16.67
N ASN A 124 -3.21 -13.03 16.20
CA ASN A 124 -3.77 -12.12 15.21
C ASN A 124 -3.95 -12.80 13.83
N ARG A 125 -3.06 -13.72 13.44
CA ARG A 125 -3.21 -14.54 12.23
C ARG A 125 -4.44 -15.46 12.33
N ARG A 126 -4.63 -16.14 13.46
CA ARG A 126 -5.85 -16.92 13.72
C ARG A 126 -7.12 -16.06 13.71
N ASN A 127 -7.05 -14.86 14.27
CA ASN A 127 -8.16 -13.91 14.25
C ASN A 127 -8.47 -13.39 12.84
N PHE A 128 -7.47 -13.23 11.98
CA PHE A 128 -7.67 -12.90 10.57
C PHE A 128 -8.48 -14.00 9.86
N VAL A 129 -8.12 -15.27 10.02
CA VAL A 129 -8.85 -16.39 9.42
C VAL A 129 -10.29 -16.41 9.91
N LYS A 130 -10.52 -16.29 11.23
CA LYS A 130 -11.87 -16.22 11.79
C LYS A 130 -12.68 -15.05 11.23
N PHE A 131 -12.07 -13.90 11.11
CA PHE A 131 -12.72 -12.72 10.54
C PHE A 131 -13.16 -12.96 9.10
N VAL A 132 -12.27 -13.53 8.28
CA VAL A 132 -12.55 -13.83 6.87
C VAL A 132 -13.65 -14.88 6.74
N ASP A 133 -13.56 -16.00 7.49
CA ASP A 133 -14.59 -17.06 7.49
C ASP A 133 -15.97 -16.52 7.90
N GLU A 134 -16.04 -15.69 8.94
CA GLU A 134 -17.30 -15.07 9.38
C GLU A 134 -17.81 -14.03 8.38
N HIS A 135 -16.93 -13.26 7.76
CA HIS A 135 -17.31 -12.30 6.73
C HIS A 135 -17.94 -13.02 5.53
N ASP A 136 -17.28 -14.07 5.03
CA ASP A 136 -17.77 -14.87 3.90
C ASP A 136 -19.13 -15.50 4.21
N LYS A 137 -19.26 -16.11 5.38
CA LYS A 137 -20.51 -16.73 5.82
C LYS A 137 -21.67 -15.73 5.89
N ARG A 138 -21.43 -14.52 6.41
CA ARG A 138 -22.49 -13.51 6.58
C ARG A 138 -22.88 -12.82 5.29
N ARG A 139 -21.95 -12.67 4.36
CA ARG A 139 -22.15 -11.91 3.12
C ARG A 139 -22.29 -12.78 1.88
N GLY A 140 -22.12 -14.10 2.00
CA GLY A 140 -22.13 -15.02 0.85
C GLY A 140 -20.98 -14.75 -0.11
N THR A 141 -19.85 -14.25 0.40
CA THR A 141 -18.61 -14.00 -0.38
C THR A 141 -17.66 -15.19 -0.29
N ASN A 142 -16.56 -15.12 -1.03
CA ASN A 142 -15.49 -16.10 -0.95
C ASN A 142 -14.15 -15.36 -1.02
N PHE A 143 -13.46 -15.31 0.11
CA PHE A 143 -12.18 -14.64 0.25
C PHE A 143 -11.15 -15.14 -0.76
N LEU A 144 -10.99 -16.46 -0.88
CA LEU A 144 -9.99 -17.05 -1.77
C LEU A 144 -10.34 -16.93 -3.26
N ALA A 145 -11.61 -16.69 -3.60
CA ALA A 145 -11.98 -16.33 -4.96
C ALA A 145 -11.61 -14.87 -5.28
N THR A 146 -11.63 -13.99 -4.28
CA THR A 146 -11.27 -12.57 -4.42
C THR A 146 -9.76 -12.33 -4.31
N PHE A 147 -9.10 -13.07 -3.42
CA PHE A 147 -7.68 -12.94 -3.09
C PHE A 147 -6.98 -14.31 -3.17
N PRO A 148 -6.90 -14.92 -4.36
CA PRO A 148 -6.33 -16.26 -4.52
C PRO A 148 -4.86 -16.36 -4.09
N GLU A 149 -4.12 -15.25 -4.17
CA GLU A 149 -2.72 -15.13 -3.79
C GLU A 149 -2.47 -15.32 -2.29
N TYR A 150 -3.51 -15.19 -1.45
CA TYR A 150 -3.42 -15.46 -0.02
C TYR A 150 -3.73 -16.91 0.36
N GLY A 151 -4.01 -17.79 -0.60
CA GLY A 151 -4.44 -19.17 -0.35
C GLY A 151 -3.47 -19.95 0.54
N GLU A 152 -2.18 -19.91 0.23
CA GLU A 152 -1.14 -20.60 1.00
C GLU A 152 -1.09 -20.10 2.46
N VAL A 153 -1.04 -18.77 2.64
CA VAL A 153 -0.98 -18.13 3.95
C VAL A 153 -2.26 -18.40 4.75
N TYR A 154 -3.42 -18.30 4.11
CA TYR A 154 -4.71 -18.57 4.73
C TYR A 154 -4.79 -20.01 5.27
N TYR A 155 -4.45 -21.03 4.45
CA TYR A 155 -4.47 -22.42 4.92
C TYR A 155 -3.41 -22.71 5.97
N LYS A 156 -2.22 -22.11 5.85
CA LYS A 156 -1.19 -22.20 6.90
C LYS A 156 -1.75 -21.70 8.25
N TRP A 157 -2.38 -20.52 8.27
CA TRP A 157 -2.91 -19.93 9.50
C TRP A 157 -4.19 -20.61 10.00
N LYS A 158 -4.96 -21.22 9.12
CA LYS A 158 -6.15 -21.99 9.50
C LYS A 158 -5.81 -23.29 10.24
N ASN A 159 -4.64 -23.84 9.98
CA ASN A 159 -4.15 -25.09 10.58
C ASN A 159 -3.23 -24.84 11.81
N MET A 160 -3.02 -23.61 12.22
CA MET A 160 -2.32 -23.23 13.46
C MET A 160 -3.24 -23.35 14.66
#